data_33551d0451f39267d5033974809ece48
#
_entry.id   33551d0451f39267d5033974809ece48
#
_cell.length_a   1.000
_cell.length_b   1.000
_cell.length_c   1.000
_cell.angle_alpha   90.00
_cell.angle_beta   90.00
_cell.angle_gamma   90.00
#
_symmetry.space_group_name_H-M   'P 1'
#
loop_
_entity.id
_entity.type
_entity.pdbx_description
1 polymer ?
#
loop_
_entity_poly.entity_id
_entity_poly.type
_entity_poly.pdbx_seq_one_letter_code
_entity_poly.pdbx_strand_id
1 'polypeptide(L)'
;MNYGVVPDILSSAKSLGGGFPIAAMLTTTDLAKHFSPGTHGTTYGGNPLACAVGEAVLDIVNTRQTLDGVKTKSEQFKTRLLALGKQYGLFEQVRGMGLLLGCVLNEAWMGKAKQVLDAATAEGLMILQAGPDVVRFAPSLVVEDADIDEGLARFERALSKLTAA
;
A
#
# COMPACT_ATOMS: atom_id res chain seq x y z
N MET A 1 -4.02 -6.74 -16.55
CA MET A 1 -4.51 -7.46 -15.34
C MET A 1 -3.40 -8.35 -14.82
N ASN A 2 -3.07 -8.25 -13.53
CA ASN A 2 -1.90 -8.96 -12.99
C ASN A 2 -2.11 -10.48 -12.81
N TYR A 3 -3.36 -10.92 -12.70
CA TYR A 3 -3.69 -12.33 -12.43
C TYR A 3 -4.45 -13.04 -13.56
N GLY A 4 -4.73 -12.36 -14.65
CA GLY A 4 -5.52 -12.91 -15.78
C GLY A 4 -6.97 -13.25 -15.43
N VAL A 5 -7.48 -12.79 -14.29
CA VAL A 5 -8.85 -13.01 -13.83
C VAL A 5 -9.68 -11.77 -14.05
N VAL A 6 -10.85 -11.91 -14.66
CA VAL A 6 -11.88 -10.88 -14.73
C VAL A 6 -12.95 -11.25 -13.70
N PRO A 7 -13.09 -10.49 -12.60
CA PRO A 7 -14.09 -10.80 -11.58
C PRO A 7 -15.49 -10.40 -12.04
N ASP A 8 -16.50 -11.13 -11.59
CA ASP A 8 -17.91 -10.75 -11.79
C ASP A 8 -18.34 -9.59 -10.90
N ILE A 9 -17.71 -9.49 -9.72
CA ILE A 9 -17.91 -8.39 -8.76
C ILE A 9 -16.54 -7.90 -8.29
N LEU A 10 -16.31 -6.59 -8.33
CA LEU A 10 -15.12 -5.93 -7.84
C LEU A 10 -15.50 -4.82 -6.88
N SER A 11 -14.94 -4.81 -5.67
CA SER A 11 -15.06 -3.69 -4.74
C SER A 11 -13.74 -2.91 -4.67
N SER A 12 -13.85 -1.59 -4.67
CA SER A 12 -12.73 -0.66 -4.54
C SER A 12 -13.04 0.42 -3.51
N ALA A 13 -12.03 0.82 -2.75
CA ALA A 13 -12.17 1.84 -1.71
C ALA A 13 -10.81 2.51 -1.45
N LYS A 14 -10.67 3.19 -0.33
CA LYS A 14 -9.40 3.76 0.19
C LYS A 14 -8.71 4.66 -0.83
N SER A 15 -7.65 4.18 -1.48
CA SER A 15 -6.91 4.94 -2.49
C SER A 15 -7.74 5.32 -3.73
N LEU A 16 -8.95 4.78 -3.91
CA LEU A 16 -9.88 5.26 -4.94
C LEU A 16 -10.21 6.76 -4.78
N GLY A 17 -10.27 7.24 -3.54
CA GLY A 17 -10.53 8.66 -3.25
C GLY A 17 -9.29 9.46 -2.88
N GLY A 18 -8.08 8.89 -2.92
CA GLY A 18 -6.85 9.62 -2.58
C GLY A 18 -6.84 10.25 -1.17
N GLY A 19 -7.65 9.72 -0.25
CA GLY A 19 -7.88 10.26 1.10
C GLY A 19 -9.31 10.78 1.32
N PHE A 20 -10.07 11.03 0.26
CA PHE A 20 -11.50 11.36 0.36
C PHE A 20 -12.32 10.07 0.56
N PRO A 21 -13.36 10.07 1.42
CA PRO A 21 -14.16 8.88 1.69
C PRO A 21 -15.07 8.53 0.49
N ILE A 22 -14.64 7.55 -0.27
CA ILE A 22 -15.41 6.96 -1.38
C ILE A 22 -15.11 5.46 -1.47
N ALA A 23 -16.13 4.69 -1.84
CA ALA A 23 -16.00 3.30 -2.25
C ALA A 23 -16.89 3.04 -3.46
N ALA A 24 -16.54 2.06 -4.26
CA ALA A 24 -17.31 1.63 -5.41
C ALA A 24 -17.41 0.10 -5.46
N MET A 25 -18.53 -0.39 -5.94
CA MET A 25 -18.71 -1.78 -6.35
C MET A 25 -19.05 -1.80 -7.84
N LEU A 26 -18.30 -2.57 -8.59
CA LEU A 26 -18.51 -2.79 -10.00
C LEU A 26 -18.97 -4.22 -10.21
N THR A 27 -19.89 -4.42 -11.15
CA THR A 27 -20.40 -5.74 -11.49
C THR A 27 -20.80 -5.82 -12.96
N THR A 28 -21.07 -7.03 -13.44
CA THR A 28 -21.57 -7.24 -14.80
C THR A 28 -23.02 -6.74 -14.95
N THR A 29 -23.44 -6.43 -16.17
CA THR A 29 -24.82 -6.00 -16.45
C THR A 29 -25.84 -7.04 -16.01
N ASP A 30 -25.52 -8.33 -16.11
CA ASP A 30 -26.43 -9.39 -15.70
C ASP A 30 -26.64 -9.46 -14.19
N LEU A 31 -25.59 -9.28 -13.42
CA LEU A 31 -25.69 -9.21 -11.96
C LEU A 31 -26.33 -7.89 -11.50
N ALA A 32 -26.11 -6.80 -12.22
CA ALA A 32 -26.71 -5.50 -11.90
C ALA A 32 -28.25 -5.52 -11.93
N LYS A 33 -28.87 -6.43 -12.68
CA LYS A 33 -30.34 -6.61 -12.73
C LYS A 33 -30.96 -7.00 -11.38
N HIS A 34 -30.15 -7.55 -10.46
CA HIS A 34 -30.60 -7.92 -9.12
C HIS A 34 -30.61 -6.74 -8.14
N PHE A 35 -30.05 -5.60 -8.53
CA PHE A 35 -30.06 -4.37 -7.75
C PHE A 35 -31.22 -3.49 -8.23
N SER A 36 -32.29 -3.48 -7.46
CA SER A 36 -33.48 -2.65 -7.74
C SER A 36 -33.58 -1.48 -6.75
N PRO A 37 -34.36 -0.44 -7.07
CA PRO A 37 -34.62 0.62 -6.10
C PRO A 37 -35.10 0.08 -4.76
N GLY A 38 -34.47 0.54 -3.67
CA GLY A 38 -34.77 0.13 -2.30
C GLY A 38 -34.00 -1.10 -1.76
N THR A 39 -33.20 -1.79 -2.59
CA THR A 39 -32.39 -2.94 -2.11
C THR A 39 -31.12 -2.52 -1.39
N HIS A 40 -30.47 -1.50 -1.89
CA HIS A 40 -29.25 -0.93 -1.32
C HIS A 40 -29.31 0.59 -1.39
N GLY A 41 -29.01 1.25 -0.30
CA GLY A 41 -29.01 2.70 -0.22
C GLY A 41 -27.95 3.22 0.76
N THR A 42 -27.49 4.43 0.47
CA THR A 42 -26.60 5.18 1.34
C THR A 42 -26.89 6.67 1.19
N THR A 43 -26.86 7.41 2.29
CA THR A 43 -27.19 8.85 2.29
C THR A 43 -26.24 9.65 1.39
N TYR A 44 -24.96 9.29 1.35
CA TYR A 44 -23.93 10.04 0.62
C TYR A 44 -23.38 9.32 -0.61
N GLY A 45 -23.87 8.13 -0.93
CA GLY A 45 -23.41 7.36 -2.09
C GLY A 45 -23.70 8.09 -3.39
N GLY A 46 -22.69 8.12 -4.28
CA GLY A 46 -22.80 8.78 -5.58
C GLY A 46 -22.86 10.30 -5.52
N ASN A 47 -22.46 10.93 -4.41
CA ASN A 47 -22.45 12.40 -4.36
C ASN A 47 -21.43 12.96 -5.36
N PRO A 48 -21.75 14.11 -6.02
CA PRO A 48 -20.93 14.66 -7.11
C PRO A 48 -19.50 14.96 -6.72
N LEU A 49 -19.26 15.44 -5.47
CA LEU A 49 -17.93 15.76 -5.00
C LEU A 49 -17.04 14.51 -4.90
N ALA A 50 -17.56 13.44 -4.28
CA ALA A 50 -16.81 12.18 -4.16
C ALA A 50 -16.52 11.56 -5.54
N CYS A 51 -17.47 11.62 -6.48
CA CYS A 51 -17.29 11.13 -7.84
C CYS A 51 -16.19 11.93 -8.57
N ALA A 52 -16.22 13.25 -8.51
CA ALA A 52 -15.21 14.11 -9.11
C ALA A 52 -13.81 13.85 -8.54
N VAL A 53 -13.70 13.64 -7.22
CA VAL A 53 -12.42 13.26 -6.59
C VAL A 53 -11.95 11.90 -7.09
N GLY A 54 -12.84 10.90 -7.17
CA GLY A 54 -12.49 9.57 -7.68
C GLY A 54 -12.02 9.61 -9.14
N GLU A 55 -12.66 10.39 -10.00
CA GLU A 55 -12.23 10.60 -11.39
C GLU A 55 -10.84 11.25 -11.45
N ALA A 56 -10.61 12.32 -10.69
CA ALA A 56 -9.29 12.98 -10.65
C ALA A 56 -8.18 12.04 -10.17
N VAL A 57 -8.46 11.18 -9.18
CA VAL A 57 -7.50 10.16 -8.73
C VAL A 57 -7.21 9.14 -9.83
N LEU A 58 -8.23 8.67 -10.54
CA LEU A 58 -8.06 7.72 -11.64
C LEU A 58 -7.25 8.33 -12.79
N ASP A 59 -7.47 9.59 -13.12
CA ASP A 59 -6.73 10.31 -14.16
C ASP A 59 -5.22 10.39 -13.84
N ILE A 60 -4.87 10.50 -12.56
CA ILE A 60 -3.48 10.50 -12.10
C ILE A 60 -2.88 9.10 -12.09
N VAL A 61 -3.58 8.11 -11.51
CA VAL A 61 -2.99 6.79 -11.26
C VAL A 61 -3.10 5.85 -12.45
N ASN A 62 -4.13 5.99 -13.28
CA ASN A 62 -4.38 5.10 -14.43
C ASN A 62 -3.66 5.58 -15.69
N THR A 63 -2.45 6.08 -15.58
CA THR A 63 -1.59 6.45 -16.70
C THR A 63 -0.50 5.41 -16.90
N ARG A 64 -0.02 5.24 -18.14
CA ARG A 64 1.13 4.36 -18.41
C ARG A 64 2.35 4.79 -17.61
N GLN A 65 2.60 6.09 -17.51
CA GLN A 65 3.72 6.65 -16.77
C GLN A 65 3.68 6.20 -15.29
N THR A 66 2.54 6.37 -14.62
CA THR A 66 2.39 5.97 -13.21
C THR A 66 2.51 4.46 -13.05
N LEU A 67 1.81 3.67 -13.87
CA LEU A 67 1.77 2.21 -13.74
C LEU A 67 3.14 1.57 -14.02
N ASP A 68 3.88 2.04 -15.00
CA ASP A 68 5.22 1.53 -15.29
C ASP A 68 6.24 2.05 -14.28
N GLY A 69 6.13 3.30 -13.83
CA GLY A 69 6.92 3.86 -12.73
C GLY A 69 6.77 3.08 -11.44
N VAL A 70 5.55 2.66 -11.09
CA VAL A 70 5.29 1.80 -9.92
C VAL A 70 6.02 0.47 -10.00
N LYS A 71 6.08 -0.17 -11.18
CA LYS A 71 6.82 -1.43 -11.36
C LYS A 71 8.32 -1.24 -11.09
N THR A 72 8.91 -0.22 -11.70
CA THR A 72 10.33 0.10 -11.52
C THR A 72 10.66 0.42 -10.07
N LYS A 73 9.89 1.32 -9.45
CA LYS A 73 10.05 1.67 -8.03
C LYS A 73 9.85 0.47 -7.11
N SER A 74 8.90 -0.41 -7.41
CA SER A 74 8.65 -1.63 -6.64
C SER A 74 9.89 -2.53 -6.57
N GLU A 75 10.54 -2.79 -7.70
CA GLU A 75 11.71 -3.65 -7.74
C GLU A 75 12.92 -3.02 -7.02
N GLN A 76 13.15 -1.73 -7.21
CA GLN A 76 14.19 -1.00 -6.50
C GLN A 76 13.95 -1.00 -4.99
N PHE A 77 12.71 -0.71 -4.58
CA PHE A 77 12.34 -0.65 -3.17
C PHE A 77 12.47 -2.03 -2.50
N LYS A 78 11.97 -3.09 -3.13
CA LYS A 78 12.14 -4.48 -2.64
C LYS A 78 13.61 -4.85 -2.46
N THR A 79 14.44 -4.57 -3.46
CA THR A 79 15.87 -4.88 -3.43
C THR A 79 16.56 -4.20 -2.24
N ARG A 80 16.29 -2.92 -2.04
CA ARG A 80 16.88 -2.14 -0.95
C ARG A 80 16.36 -2.60 0.42
N LEU A 81 15.06 -2.88 0.55
CA LEU A 81 14.50 -3.44 1.78
C LEU A 81 15.14 -4.79 2.12
N LEU A 82 15.28 -5.70 1.15
CA LEU A 82 15.94 -6.99 1.36
C LEU A 82 17.40 -6.83 1.83
N ALA A 83 18.12 -5.86 1.24
CA ALA A 83 19.50 -5.56 1.67
C ALA A 83 19.54 -5.10 3.13
N LEU A 84 18.64 -4.20 3.55
CA LEU A 84 18.54 -3.76 4.95
C LEU A 84 18.13 -4.90 5.88
N GLY A 85 17.15 -5.72 5.49
CA GLY A 85 16.74 -6.89 6.26
C GLY A 85 17.88 -7.84 6.53
N LYS A 86 18.70 -8.11 5.53
CA LYS A 86 19.89 -8.96 5.64
C LYS A 86 20.99 -8.31 6.49
N GLN A 87 21.24 -7.02 6.27
CA GLN A 87 22.28 -6.26 6.99
C GLN A 87 22.02 -6.24 8.50
N TYR A 88 20.78 -6.06 8.90
CA TYR A 88 20.39 -5.94 10.32
C TYR A 88 19.78 -7.22 10.90
N GLY A 89 19.65 -8.29 10.11
CA GLY A 89 19.15 -9.58 10.57
C GLY A 89 17.69 -9.58 11.01
N LEU A 90 16.84 -8.73 10.41
CA LEU A 90 15.44 -8.61 10.82
C LEU A 90 14.47 -9.42 9.95
N PHE A 91 14.68 -9.44 8.65
CA PHE A 91 13.76 -10.11 7.70
C PHE A 91 14.52 -10.57 6.45
N GLU A 92 14.04 -11.67 5.87
CA GLU A 92 14.62 -12.33 4.70
C GLU A 92 13.68 -12.31 3.50
N GLN A 93 12.44 -11.87 3.72
CA GLN A 93 11.42 -11.85 2.69
C GLN A 93 10.73 -10.48 2.64
N VAL A 94 10.61 -9.95 1.41
CA VAL A 94 9.73 -8.82 1.10
C VAL A 94 8.68 -9.29 0.10
N ARG A 95 7.43 -9.28 0.50
CA ARG A 95 6.29 -9.70 -0.32
C ARG A 95 5.38 -8.52 -0.64
N GLY A 96 4.58 -8.66 -1.66
CA GLY A 96 3.62 -7.65 -2.11
C GLY A 96 3.72 -7.35 -3.59
N MET A 97 2.86 -6.45 -4.06
CA MET A 97 2.78 -6.04 -5.44
C MET A 97 2.75 -4.51 -5.53
N GLY A 98 3.42 -3.96 -6.53
CA GLY A 98 3.61 -2.52 -6.64
C GLY A 98 4.26 -1.97 -5.39
N LEU A 99 3.75 -0.87 -4.86
CA LEU A 99 4.28 -0.20 -3.66
C LEU A 99 3.59 -0.62 -2.36
N LEU A 100 2.73 -1.63 -2.38
CA LEU A 100 2.21 -2.25 -1.15
C LEU A 100 3.12 -3.43 -0.79
N LEU A 101 4.10 -3.19 0.06
CA LEU A 101 5.16 -4.14 0.39
C LEU A 101 5.14 -4.50 1.87
N GLY A 102 5.35 -5.77 2.19
CA GLY A 102 5.45 -6.30 3.54
C GLY A 102 6.78 -7.00 3.76
N CYS A 103 7.58 -6.51 4.71
CA CYS A 103 8.78 -7.17 5.21
C CYS A 103 8.35 -8.18 6.27
N VAL A 104 8.56 -9.46 6.02
CA VAL A 104 8.22 -10.55 6.95
C VAL A 104 9.38 -10.75 7.90
N LEU A 105 9.14 -10.48 9.18
CA LEU A 105 10.16 -10.63 10.22
C LEU A 105 10.58 -12.10 10.35
N ASN A 106 11.85 -12.32 10.57
CA ASN A 106 12.39 -13.66 10.77
C ASN A 106 12.08 -14.17 12.20
N GLU A 107 12.48 -15.39 12.50
CA GLU A 107 12.17 -16.08 13.74
C GLU A 107 12.64 -15.32 14.99
N ALA A 108 13.80 -14.66 14.93
CA ALA A 108 14.37 -13.88 16.04
C ALA A 108 13.57 -12.59 16.33
N TRP A 109 12.84 -12.09 15.33
CA TRP A 109 12.04 -10.86 15.40
C TRP A 109 10.54 -11.11 15.33
N MET A 110 10.10 -12.36 15.38
CA MET A 110 8.67 -12.72 15.40
C MET A 110 7.96 -12.02 16.58
N GLY A 111 6.77 -11.48 16.32
CA GLY A 111 5.99 -10.72 17.31
C GLY A 111 6.46 -9.28 17.55
N LYS A 112 7.55 -8.82 16.94
CA LYS A 112 8.18 -7.54 17.25
C LYS A 112 7.94 -6.44 16.18
N ALA A 113 6.98 -6.60 15.26
CA ALA A 113 6.72 -5.60 14.23
C ALA A 113 6.38 -4.21 14.82
N LYS A 114 5.74 -4.18 15.99
CA LYS A 114 5.46 -2.92 16.71
C LYS A 114 6.75 -2.21 17.15
N GLN A 115 7.76 -2.93 17.58
CA GLN A 115 9.03 -2.33 18.00
C GLN A 115 9.74 -1.68 16.80
N VAL A 116 9.70 -2.33 15.62
CA VAL A 116 10.25 -1.77 14.38
C VAL A 116 9.47 -0.51 13.96
N LEU A 117 8.14 -0.53 14.09
CA LEU A 117 7.30 0.62 13.81
C LEU A 117 7.62 1.81 14.72
N ASP A 118 7.78 1.56 16.03
CA ASP A 118 8.09 2.61 16.99
C ASP A 118 9.49 3.21 16.74
N ALA A 119 10.47 2.38 16.42
CA ALA A 119 11.80 2.82 16.03
C ALA A 119 11.78 3.68 14.75
N ALA A 120 11.01 3.27 13.74
CA ALA A 120 10.85 4.04 12.51
C ALA A 120 10.15 5.39 12.77
N THR A 121 9.14 5.39 13.63
CA THR A 121 8.42 6.61 14.03
C THR A 121 9.36 7.59 14.74
N ALA A 122 10.27 7.10 15.58
CA ALA A 122 11.28 7.93 16.26
C ALA A 122 12.28 8.59 15.28
N GLU A 123 12.47 7.99 14.09
CA GLU A 123 13.25 8.57 12.99
C GLU A 123 12.40 9.44 12.03
N GLY A 124 11.13 9.69 12.36
CA GLY A 124 10.22 10.46 11.53
C GLY A 124 9.73 9.73 10.28
N LEU A 125 9.75 8.39 10.29
CA LEU A 125 9.24 7.56 9.21
C LEU A 125 7.92 6.89 9.62
N MET A 126 6.85 7.18 8.90
CA MET A 126 5.56 6.53 9.08
C MET A 126 5.50 5.25 8.24
N ILE A 127 5.52 4.11 8.91
CA ILE A 127 5.28 2.79 8.33
C ILE A 127 4.08 2.15 9.03
N LEU A 128 3.67 0.97 8.60
CA LEU A 128 2.50 0.29 9.10
C LEU A 128 2.86 -1.10 9.62
N GLN A 129 2.02 -1.62 10.49
CA GLN A 129 2.07 -3.00 10.94
C GLN A 129 0.96 -3.80 10.24
N ALA A 130 1.26 -5.04 9.83
CA ALA A 130 0.29 -5.98 9.28
C ALA A 130 0.39 -7.32 10.01
N GLY A 131 -0.32 -7.41 11.14
CA GLY A 131 -0.14 -8.48 12.11
C GLY A 131 1.15 -8.30 12.92
N PRO A 132 1.49 -9.27 13.81
CA PRO A 132 2.63 -9.14 14.71
C PRO A 132 3.99 -9.27 14.01
N ASP A 133 4.02 -9.89 12.81
CA ASP A 133 5.25 -10.36 12.16
C ASP A 133 5.56 -9.64 10.84
N VAL A 134 4.80 -8.61 10.46
CA VAL A 134 5.00 -7.94 9.18
C VAL A 134 5.04 -6.42 9.37
N VAL A 135 6.13 -5.83 8.91
CA VAL A 135 6.27 -4.39 8.73
C VAL A 135 5.86 -4.04 7.30
N ARG A 136 4.93 -3.08 7.14
CA ARG A 136 4.32 -2.77 5.85
C ARG A 136 4.63 -1.35 5.40
N PHE A 137 5.00 -1.24 4.13
CA PHE A 137 5.18 0.01 3.40
C PHE A 137 4.03 0.18 2.40
N ALA A 138 3.45 1.36 2.34
CA ALA A 138 2.37 1.69 1.42
C ALA A 138 2.43 3.17 1.01
N PRO A 139 3.52 3.61 0.36
CA PRO A 139 3.63 4.99 -0.10
C PRO A 139 2.66 5.28 -1.25
N SER A 140 2.51 6.55 -1.58
CA SER A 140 1.75 6.98 -2.75
C SER A 140 2.29 6.33 -4.03
N LEU A 141 1.42 6.01 -4.99
CA LEU A 141 1.85 5.51 -6.30
C LEU A 141 2.65 6.54 -7.12
N VAL A 142 2.51 7.82 -6.78
CA VAL A 142 3.24 8.93 -7.38
C VAL A 142 4.34 9.47 -6.47
N VAL A 143 4.81 8.68 -5.49
CA VAL A 143 5.93 9.04 -4.62
C VAL A 143 7.18 9.33 -5.44
N GLU A 144 7.91 10.38 -5.10
CA GLU A 144 9.17 10.71 -5.77
C GLU A 144 10.30 9.77 -5.32
N ASP A 145 11.29 9.56 -6.19
CA ASP A 145 12.43 8.69 -5.86
C ASP A 145 13.24 9.23 -4.67
N ALA A 146 13.35 10.56 -4.55
CA ALA A 146 14.01 11.21 -3.42
C ALA A 146 13.31 10.92 -2.09
N ASP A 147 11.98 10.83 -2.07
CA ASP A 147 11.22 10.48 -0.85
C ASP A 147 11.42 9.01 -0.47
N ILE A 148 11.54 8.12 -1.47
CA ILE A 148 11.90 6.71 -1.22
C ILE A 148 13.31 6.62 -0.63
N ASP A 149 14.27 7.38 -1.17
CA ASP A 149 15.64 7.42 -0.69
C ASP A 149 15.73 7.90 0.76
N GLU A 150 15.08 9.01 1.07
CA GLU A 150 15.05 9.54 2.44
C GLU A 150 14.30 8.60 3.38
N GLY A 151 13.17 8.03 2.95
CA GLY A 151 12.41 7.05 3.74
C GLY A 151 13.24 5.83 4.10
N LEU A 152 14.00 5.28 3.15
CA LEU A 152 14.89 4.14 3.39
C LEU A 152 16.09 4.51 4.28
N ALA A 153 16.64 5.71 4.13
CA ALA A 153 17.68 6.21 5.02
C ALA A 153 17.20 6.34 6.48
N ARG A 154 15.96 6.82 6.68
CA ARG A 154 15.34 6.85 8.01
C ARG A 154 15.10 5.44 8.56
N PHE A 155 14.63 4.54 7.71
CA PHE A 155 14.43 3.15 8.11
C PHE A 155 15.74 2.48 8.51
N GLU A 156 16.81 2.70 7.77
CA GLU A 156 18.14 2.19 8.11
C GLU A 156 18.63 2.71 9.47
N ARG A 157 18.48 4.01 9.75
CA ARG A 157 18.83 4.57 11.08
C ARG A 157 17.99 3.94 12.20
N ALA A 158 16.70 3.71 11.96
CA ALA A 158 15.83 3.03 12.91
C ALA A 158 16.30 1.61 13.22
N LEU A 159 16.62 0.83 12.17
CA LEU A 159 17.11 -0.54 12.31
C LEU A 159 18.47 -0.58 13.04
N SER A 160 19.38 0.31 12.69
CA SER A 160 20.69 0.42 13.35
C SER A 160 20.57 0.66 14.85
N LYS A 161 19.70 1.60 15.27
CA LYS A 161 19.48 1.87 16.68
C LYS A 161 18.78 0.71 17.41
N LEU A 162 17.81 0.09 16.75
CA LEU A 162 17.03 -1.01 17.29
C LEU A 162 17.87 -2.27 17.53
N THR A 163 18.86 -2.53 16.66
CA THR A 163 19.72 -3.71 16.77
C THR A 163 21.00 -3.49 17.60
N ALA A 164 21.31 -2.23 17.93
CA ALA A 164 22.43 -1.89 18.79
C ALA A 164 22.06 -1.90 20.29
N ALA A 165 20.76 -1.93 20.61
CA ALA A 165 20.23 -1.96 21.97
C ALA A 165 20.04 -3.38 22.48
#